data_7c11becdee000b79f3b72f2154aa944d
#
_entry.id   7c11becdee000b79f3b72f2154aa944d
#
_cell.length_a   1.000
_cell.length_b   1.000
_cell.length_c   1.000
_cell.angle_alpha   90.00
_cell.angle_beta   90.00
_cell.angle_gamma   90.00
#
_symmetry.space_group_name_H-M   'P 1'
#
loop_
_entity.id
_entity.type
_entity.pdbx_description
1 polymer ?
#
loop_
_entity_poly.entity_id
_entity_poly.type
_entity_poly.pdbx_seq_one_letter_code
_entity_poly.pdbx_strand_id
1 'polypeptide(L)'
;AYSLVHDDLPCMDDDVLRRGRPTCHVEFDEPTALLVGDSLQTLAFELLASQPIGEPKQQLEIIALLAHASGSRGMAGGQALDLAAVGEALDQPELELMHALKTGALIRAAVLLGALAGQPLSADERGKLDRFAKRAGLLFQVVDDILDCTASTATLGKTAGKDEAAEK
;
A
#
# COMPACT_ATOMS: atom_id res chain seq x y z
N ALA A 1 5.38 -2.17 -4.63
CA ALA A 1 6.77 -2.62 -4.35
C ALA A 1 7.44 -1.65 -3.38
N TYR A 2 7.61 -0.36 -3.73
CA TYR A 2 8.33 0.62 -2.90
C TYR A 2 7.80 0.69 -1.46
N SER A 3 6.50 0.73 -1.27
CA SER A 3 5.86 0.81 0.04
C SER A 3 6.23 -0.37 0.97
N LEU A 4 6.37 -1.57 0.41
CA LEU A 4 6.78 -2.74 1.18
C LEU A 4 8.27 -2.71 1.57
N VAL A 5 9.12 -2.15 0.71
CA VAL A 5 10.55 -1.99 1.03
C VAL A 5 10.76 -0.98 2.15
N HIS A 6 10.00 0.12 2.15
CA HIS A 6 10.04 1.11 3.22
C HIS A 6 9.38 0.61 4.50
N ASP A 7 8.29 -0.12 4.38
CA ASP A 7 7.55 -0.69 5.51
C ASP A 7 8.41 -1.68 6.32
N ASP A 8 9.25 -2.46 5.62
CA ASP A 8 10.16 -3.42 6.24
C ASP A 8 11.33 -2.78 7.02
N LEU A 9 11.59 -1.47 6.87
CA LEU A 9 12.73 -0.81 7.52
C LEU A 9 12.62 -0.84 9.05
N PRO A 10 13.76 -0.84 9.80
CA PRO A 10 13.77 -0.81 11.26
C PRO A 10 13.06 0.39 11.89
N CYS A 11 12.93 1.51 11.17
CA CYS A 11 12.19 2.69 11.62
C CYS A 11 10.68 2.62 11.31
N MET A 12 10.22 1.51 10.74
CA MET A 12 8.82 1.20 10.39
C MET A 12 8.40 -0.08 11.11
N ASP A 13 8.06 -1.15 10.37
CA ASP A 13 7.59 -2.40 10.95
C ASP A 13 8.73 -3.36 11.37
N ASP A 14 9.99 -3.04 11.04
CA ASP A 14 11.19 -3.83 11.35
C ASP A 14 11.04 -5.31 10.97
N ASP A 15 10.63 -5.57 9.71
CA ASP A 15 10.43 -6.92 9.21
C ASP A 15 11.72 -7.49 8.61
N VAL A 16 12.17 -8.62 9.16
CA VAL A 16 13.38 -9.31 8.67
C VAL A 16 13.09 -10.29 7.52
N LEU A 17 11.82 -10.69 7.34
CA LEU A 17 11.37 -11.62 6.30
C LEU A 17 10.15 -11.08 5.56
N ARG A 18 10.14 -11.23 4.23
CA ARG A 18 8.97 -10.98 3.39
C ARG A 18 8.84 -12.06 2.32
N ARG A 19 7.71 -12.75 2.30
CA ARG A 19 7.47 -13.90 1.39
C ARG A 19 8.54 -14.99 1.51
N GLY A 20 9.00 -15.24 2.72
CA GLY A 20 10.01 -16.25 3.04
C GLY A 20 11.45 -15.90 2.63
N ARG A 21 11.73 -14.65 2.27
CA ARG A 21 13.06 -14.16 1.94
C ARG A 21 13.45 -13.01 2.86
N PRO A 22 14.76 -12.81 3.11
CA PRO A 22 15.24 -11.63 3.80
C PRO A 22 14.69 -10.34 3.15
N THR A 23 14.33 -9.37 3.98
CA THR A 23 13.91 -8.04 3.51
C THR A 23 15.09 -7.26 2.96
N CYS A 24 14.84 -6.18 2.22
CA CYS A 24 15.89 -5.45 1.50
C CYS A 24 16.99 -4.92 2.44
N HIS A 25 16.61 -4.40 3.62
CA HIS A 25 17.57 -3.88 4.57
C HIS A 25 18.41 -4.97 5.25
N VAL A 26 17.87 -6.20 5.37
CA VAL A 26 18.58 -7.36 5.92
C VAL A 26 19.54 -7.97 4.89
N GLU A 27 19.12 -8.05 3.62
CA GLU A 27 19.94 -8.61 2.54
C GLU A 27 21.08 -7.68 2.13
N PHE A 28 20.87 -6.37 2.16
CA PHE A 28 21.84 -5.36 1.76
C PHE A 28 22.24 -4.47 2.94
N ASP A 29 21.54 -3.36 3.14
CA ASP A 29 21.63 -2.45 4.28
C ASP A 29 20.43 -1.47 4.29
N GLU A 30 20.27 -0.71 5.38
CA GLU A 30 19.18 0.27 5.54
C GLU A 30 19.26 1.42 4.50
N PRO A 31 20.45 2.05 4.26
CA PRO A 31 20.57 3.08 3.25
C PRO A 31 20.17 2.59 1.85
N THR A 32 20.58 1.39 1.48
CA THR A 32 20.21 0.78 0.19
C THR A 32 18.71 0.55 0.12
N ALA A 33 18.09 0.00 1.16
CA ALA A 33 16.65 -0.23 1.18
C ALA A 33 15.85 1.08 1.08
N LEU A 34 16.27 2.13 1.78
CA LEU A 34 15.66 3.46 1.69
C LEU A 34 15.70 3.99 0.25
N LEU A 35 16.88 3.98 -0.37
CA LEU A 35 17.07 4.47 -1.75
C LEU A 35 16.35 3.60 -2.79
N VAL A 36 16.23 2.29 -2.56
CA VAL A 36 15.45 1.39 -3.42
C VAL A 36 13.97 1.77 -3.39
N GLY A 37 13.42 2.03 -2.22
CA GLY A 37 12.03 2.49 -2.09
C GLY A 37 11.79 3.82 -2.82
N ASP A 38 12.66 4.82 -2.62
CA ASP A 38 12.59 6.13 -3.28
C ASP A 38 12.69 5.99 -4.80
N SER A 39 13.65 5.18 -5.27
CA SER A 39 13.88 4.96 -6.71
C SER A 39 12.69 4.24 -7.37
N LEU A 40 12.09 3.25 -6.71
CA LEU A 40 10.93 2.53 -7.23
C LEU A 40 9.69 3.43 -7.32
N GLN A 41 9.50 4.34 -6.36
CA GLN A 41 8.41 5.31 -6.42
C GLN A 41 8.63 6.29 -7.57
N THR A 42 9.84 6.83 -7.69
CA THR A 42 10.22 7.74 -8.78
C THR A 42 10.07 7.07 -10.13
N LEU A 43 10.52 5.83 -10.28
CA LEU A 43 10.38 5.05 -11.50
C LEU A 43 8.92 4.86 -11.93
N ALA A 44 8.01 4.67 -10.97
CA ALA A 44 6.57 4.57 -11.29
C ALA A 44 6.05 5.85 -11.95
N PHE A 45 6.44 7.03 -11.46
CA PHE A 45 6.08 8.31 -12.08
C PHE A 45 6.78 8.53 -13.42
N GLU A 46 8.05 8.16 -13.53
CA GLU A 46 8.81 8.23 -14.80
C GLU A 46 8.12 7.40 -15.88
N LEU A 47 7.74 6.16 -15.59
CA LEU A 47 7.05 5.29 -16.54
C LEU A 47 5.70 5.88 -16.98
N LEU A 48 4.92 6.41 -16.03
CA LEU A 48 3.63 7.04 -16.35
C LEU A 48 3.80 8.35 -17.14
N ALA A 49 4.88 9.08 -16.93
CA ALA A 49 5.14 10.35 -17.63
C ALA A 49 5.76 10.16 -19.03
N SER A 50 6.59 9.10 -19.20
CA SER A 50 7.34 8.86 -20.44
C SER A 50 6.57 8.01 -21.48
N GLN A 51 5.58 7.23 -21.05
CA GLN A 51 4.80 6.39 -21.93
C GLN A 51 3.45 7.06 -22.24
N PRO A 52 3.08 7.27 -23.52
CA PRO A 52 1.78 7.85 -23.86
C PRO A 52 0.65 6.89 -23.45
N ILE A 53 -0.21 7.34 -22.56
CA ILE A 53 -1.40 6.61 -22.11
C ILE A 53 -2.63 7.45 -22.43
N GLY A 54 -3.21 7.20 -23.60
CA GLY A 54 -4.38 7.94 -24.07
C GLY A 54 -4.10 9.43 -24.32
N GLU A 55 -5.11 10.24 -24.08
CA GLU A 55 -5.02 11.71 -24.24
C GLU A 55 -4.23 12.34 -23.08
N PRO A 56 -3.56 13.49 -23.30
CA PRO A 56 -2.77 14.17 -22.26
C PRO A 56 -3.51 14.42 -20.94
N LYS A 57 -4.81 14.71 -21.01
CA LYS A 57 -5.65 14.91 -19.82
C LYS A 57 -5.80 13.61 -19.02
N GLN A 58 -5.96 12.48 -19.70
CA GLN A 58 -6.07 11.16 -19.08
C GLN A 58 -4.75 10.76 -18.42
N GLN A 59 -3.63 11.02 -19.08
CA GLN A 59 -2.30 10.77 -18.52
C GLN A 59 -2.05 11.60 -17.26
N LEU A 60 -2.42 12.88 -17.26
CA LEU A 60 -2.32 13.71 -16.05
C LEU A 60 -3.23 13.20 -14.92
N GLU A 61 -4.43 12.72 -15.24
CA GLU A 61 -5.34 12.12 -14.26
C GLU A 61 -4.73 10.86 -13.63
N ILE A 62 -4.13 10.01 -14.43
CA ILE A 62 -3.42 8.79 -14.00
C ILE A 62 -2.28 9.14 -13.03
N ILE A 63 -1.43 10.10 -13.40
CA ILE A 63 -0.31 10.56 -12.56
C ILE A 63 -0.83 11.15 -11.24
N ALA A 64 -1.84 12.00 -11.30
CA ALA A 64 -2.45 12.62 -10.13
C ALA A 64 -3.08 11.59 -9.19
N LEU A 65 -3.72 10.56 -9.74
CA LEU A 65 -4.31 9.47 -8.96
C LEU A 65 -3.24 8.68 -8.19
N LEU A 66 -2.13 8.33 -8.84
CA LEU A 66 -1.01 7.67 -8.17
C LEU A 66 -0.40 8.56 -7.09
N ALA A 67 -0.16 9.84 -7.38
CA ALA A 67 0.41 10.79 -6.43
C ALA A 67 -0.47 10.95 -5.17
N HIS A 68 -1.79 11.06 -5.36
CA HIS A 68 -2.74 11.14 -4.25
C HIS A 68 -2.72 9.86 -3.40
N ALA A 69 -2.75 8.69 -4.05
CA ALA A 69 -2.80 7.40 -3.35
C ALA A 69 -1.50 7.05 -2.62
N SER A 70 -0.36 7.56 -3.09
CA SER A 70 0.95 7.33 -2.47
C SER A 70 1.28 8.34 -1.36
N GLY A 71 0.70 9.52 -1.42
CA GLY A 71 1.06 10.66 -0.57
C GLY A 71 0.39 10.66 0.80
N SER A 72 0.45 11.84 1.47
CA SER A 72 -0.07 12.06 2.82
C SER A 72 -1.59 11.90 2.96
N ARG A 73 -2.34 11.95 1.87
CA ARG A 73 -3.78 11.68 1.82
C ARG A 73 -4.11 10.27 1.34
N GLY A 74 -3.12 9.41 1.29
CA GLY A 74 -3.19 8.00 0.91
C GLY A 74 -2.25 7.17 1.78
N MET A 75 -1.47 6.29 1.16
CA MET A 75 -0.66 5.29 1.83
C MET A 75 0.29 5.87 2.88
N ALA A 76 1.03 6.94 2.57
CA ALA A 76 1.96 7.55 3.53
C ALA A 76 1.23 8.15 4.75
N GLY A 77 0.04 8.73 4.56
CA GLY A 77 -0.80 9.18 5.66
C GLY A 77 -1.33 8.02 6.51
N GLY A 78 -1.74 6.92 5.87
CA GLY A 78 -2.16 5.70 6.56
C GLY A 78 -1.03 5.08 7.38
N GLN A 79 0.19 5.05 6.84
CA GLN A 79 1.37 4.59 7.58
C GLN A 79 1.68 5.47 8.79
N ALA A 80 1.54 6.79 8.66
CA ALA A 80 1.73 7.70 9.78
C ALA A 80 0.70 7.48 10.90
N LEU A 81 -0.56 7.19 10.55
CA LEU A 81 -1.60 6.83 11.51
C LEU A 81 -1.29 5.51 12.20
N ASP A 82 -0.83 4.51 11.44
CA ASP A 82 -0.47 3.20 11.98
C ASP A 82 0.68 3.27 12.98
N LEU A 83 1.73 4.03 12.67
CA LEU A 83 2.86 4.27 13.59
C LEU A 83 2.43 5.05 14.85
N ALA A 84 1.54 6.01 14.70
CA ALA A 84 1.01 6.78 15.83
C ALA A 84 0.08 5.96 16.73
N ALA A 85 -0.47 4.88 16.24
CA ALA A 85 -1.39 4.00 16.96
C ALA A 85 -0.69 2.89 17.78
N VAL A 86 0.63 2.79 17.72
CA VAL A 86 1.38 1.77 18.48
C VAL A 86 1.17 2.01 19.98
N GLY A 87 0.62 1.02 20.71
CA GLY A 87 0.27 1.11 22.12
C GLY A 87 -1.05 1.83 22.42
N GLU A 88 -1.83 2.16 21.39
CA GLU A 88 -3.13 2.84 21.52
C GLU A 88 -4.23 1.99 20.91
N ALA A 89 -5.32 1.76 21.62
CA ALA A 89 -6.48 1.05 21.09
C ALA A 89 -7.27 1.98 20.16
N LEU A 90 -7.27 1.68 18.87
CA LEU A 90 -8.10 2.39 17.89
C LEU A 90 -9.58 1.94 18.00
N ASP A 91 -10.51 2.88 17.83
CA ASP A 91 -11.90 2.50 17.59
C ASP A 91 -12.09 1.97 16.15
N GLN A 92 -13.24 1.32 15.91
CA GLN A 92 -13.50 0.73 14.58
C GLN A 92 -13.42 1.75 13.44
N PRO A 93 -13.99 2.96 13.51
CA PRO A 93 -13.84 3.98 12.48
C PRO A 93 -12.39 4.40 12.22
N GLU A 94 -11.57 4.53 13.25
CA GLU A 94 -10.16 4.90 13.16
C GLU A 94 -9.35 3.80 12.47
N LEU A 95 -9.57 2.54 12.87
CA LEU A 95 -8.96 1.36 12.26
C LEU A 95 -9.34 1.23 10.77
N GLU A 96 -10.62 1.37 10.44
CA GLU A 96 -11.09 1.34 9.04
C GLU A 96 -10.47 2.46 8.20
N LEU A 97 -10.33 3.67 8.75
CA LEU A 97 -9.67 4.80 8.08
C LEU A 97 -8.19 4.52 7.82
N MET A 98 -7.47 4.03 8.83
CA MET A 98 -6.06 3.66 8.71
C MET A 98 -5.87 2.61 7.61
N HIS A 99 -6.65 1.53 7.62
CA HIS A 99 -6.61 0.48 6.58
C HIS A 99 -6.97 1.00 5.19
N ALA A 100 -7.99 1.86 5.09
CA ALA A 100 -8.40 2.46 3.82
C ALA A 100 -7.28 3.34 3.22
N LEU A 101 -6.48 3.99 4.04
CA LEU A 101 -5.35 4.82 3.61
C LEU A 101 -4.09 3.98 3.39
N LYS A 102 -3.60 3.25 4.42
CA LYS A 102 -2.33 2.49 4.36
C LYS A 102 -2.32 1.47 3.22
N THR A 103 -3.40 0.73 3.05
CA THR A 103 -3.49 -0.38 2.08
C THR A 103 -4.50 -0.10 0.97
N GLY A 104 -5.70 0.35 1.33
CA GLY A 104 -6.81 0.52 0.40
C GLY A 104 -6.55 1.55 -0.70
N ALA A 105 -5.84 2.64 -0.39
CA ALA A 105 -5.59 3.73 -1.34
C ALA A 105 -4.81 3.26 -2.59
N LEU A 106 -3.73 2.49 -2.41
CA LEU A 106 -2.94 1.96 -3.53
C LEU A 106 -3.64 0.83 -4.26
N ILE A 107 -4.40 -0.04 -3.58
CA ILE A 107 -5.23 -1.08 -4.24
C ILE A 107 -6.28 -0.40 -5.13
N ARG A 108 -6.98 0.60 -4.59
CA ARG A 108 -7.96 1.38 -5.34
C ARG A 108 -7.32 2.09 -6.54
N ALA A 109 -6.17 2.74 -6.33
CA ALA A 109 -5.44 3.38 -7.41
C ALA A 109 -5.04 2.38 -8.49
N ALA A 110 -4.52 1.21 -8.15
CA ALA A 110 -4.12 0.19 -9.13
C ALA A 110 -5.29 -0.25 -10.03
N VAL A 111 -6.48 -0.48 -9.46
CA VAL A 111 -7.69 -0.82 -10.23
C VAL A 111 -8.09 0.31 -11.18
N LEU A 112 -8.13 1.56 -10.67
CA LEU A 112 -8.55 2.72 -11.47
C LEU A 112 -7.51 3.11 -12.53
N LEU A 113 -6.21 3.00 -12.23
CA LEU A 113 -5.13 3.24 -13.18
C LEU A 113 -5.19 2.25 -14.35
N GLY A 114 -5.36 0.95 -14.06
CA GLY A 114 -5.51 -0.07 -15.07
C GLY A 114 -6.74 0.17 -15.96
N ALA A 115 -7.85 0.56 -15.37
CA ALA A 115 -9.08 0.88 -16.09
C ALA A 115 -8.93 2.15 -16.96
N LEU A 116 -8.31 3.21 -16.42
CA LEU A 116 -8.05 4.45 -17.15
C LEU A 116 -7.03 4.27 -18.29
N ALA A 117 -6.09 3.34 -18.16
CA ALA A 117 -5.14 3.02 -19.24
C ALA A 117 -5.78 2.21 -20.40
N GLY A 118 -6.98 1.68 -20.20
CA GLY A 118 -7.72 0.92 -21.19
C GLY A 118 -8.70 1.75 -21.99
N GLN A 119 -9.92 1.24 -22.14
CA GLN A 119 -11.00 1.93 -22.85
C GLN A 119 -11.60 3.05 -22.00
N PRO A 120 -12.13 4.12 -22.62
CA PRO A 120 -12.86 5.14 -21.88
C PRO A 120 -14.02 4.56 -21.09
N LEU A 121 -14.10 4.93 -19.80
CA LEU A 121 -15.14 4.46 -18.90
C LEU A 121 -16.28 5.49 -18.81
N SER A 122 -17.52 5.01 -18.79
CA SER A 122 -18.66 5.80 -18.35
C SER A 122 -18.56 6.11 -16.84
N ALA A 123 -19.27 7.14 -16.39
CA ALA A 123 -19.31 7.49 -14.97
C ALA A 123 -19.85 6.35 -14.08
N ASP A 124 -20.79 5.55 -14.60
CA ASP A 124 -21.35 4.40 -13.88
C ASP A 124 -20.32 3.26 -13.73
N GLU A 125 -19.61 2.91 -14.80
CA GLU A 125 -18.54 1.89 -14.77
C GLU A 125 -17.42 2.30 -13.82
N ARG A 126 -16.98 3.56 -13.90
CA ARG A 126 -15.99 4.10 -12.97
C ARG A 126 -16.47 4.01 -11.51
N GLY A 127 -17.72 4.35 -11.25
CA GLY A 127 -18.33 4.24 -9.93
C GLY A 127 -18.41 2.79 -9.42
N LYS A 128 -18.68 1.83 -10.30
CA LYS A 128 -18.67 0.40 -9.97
C LYS A 128 -17.27 -0.10 -9.63
N LEU A 129 -16.28 0.26 -10.44
CA LEU A 129 -14.88 -0.09 -10.18
C LEU A 129 -14.35 0.55 -8.90
N ASP A 130 -14.69 1.78 -8.62
CA ASP A 130 -14.31 2.47 -7.38
C ASP A 130 -14.88 1.76 -6.14
N ARG A 131 -16.16 1.39 -6.17
CA ARG A 131 -16.80 0.61 -5.09
C ARG A 131 -16.18 -0.79 -4.94
N PHE A 132 -15.91 -1.46 -6.04
CA PHE A 132 -15.23 -2.75 -6.02
C PHE A 132 -13.85 -2.64 -5.37
N ALA A 133 -13.04 -1.69 -5.81
CA ALA A 133 -11.67 -1.50 -5.34
C ALA A 133 -11.62 -1.16 -3.84
N LYS A 134 -12.53 -0.32 -3.35
CA LYS A 134 -12.67 -0.01 -1.92
C LYS A 134 -12.98 -1.25 -1.09
N ARG A 135 -13.93 -2.08 -1.55
CA ARG A 135 -14.30 -3.32 -0.85
C ARG A 135 -13.18 -4.36 -0.90
N ALA A 136 -12.49 -4.47 -2.04
CA ALA A 136 -11.34 -5.36 -2.17
C ALA A 136 -10.20 -4.96 -1.25
N GLY A 137 -9.92 -3.66 -1.11
CA GLY A 137 -8.91 -3.15 -0.19
C GLY A 137 -9.23 -3.44 1.28
N LEU A 138 -10.46 -3.21 1.70
CA LEU A 138 -10.90 -3.54 3.06
C LEU A 138 -10.86 -5.05 3.31
N LEU A 139 -11.38 -5.85 2.39
CA LEU A 139 -11.34 -7.30 2.51
C LEU A 139 -9.91 -7.84 2.61
N PHE A 140 -8.99 -7.27 1.82
CA PHE A 140 -7.57 -7.65 1.86
C PHE A 140 -7.01 -7.46 3.28
N GLN A 141 -7.31 -6.34 3.91
CA GLN A 141 -6.82 -6.04 5.27
C GLN A 141 -7.45 -6.96 6.31
N VAL A 142 -8.77 -7.15 6.28
CA VAL A 142 -9.46 -8.07 7.20
C VAL A 142 -8.90 -9.48 7.11
N VAL A 143 -8.57 -9.94 5.91
CA VAL A 143 -7.96 -11.27 5.73
C VAL A 143 -6.52 -11.29 6.24
N ASP A 144 -5.75 -10.21 6.05
CA ASP A 144 -4.37 -10.10 6.56
C ASP A 144 -4.36 -10.15 8.10
N ASP A 145 -5.23 -9.40 8.76
CA ASP A 145 -5.38 -9.39 10.23
C ASP A 145 -5.77 -10.78 10.78
N ILE A 146 -6.73 -11.45 10.14
CA ILE A 146 -7.13 -12.82 10.52
C ILE A 146 -5.94 -13.78 10.36
N LEU A 147 -5.17 -13.65 9.29
CA LEU A 147 -4.02 -14.51 9.05
C LEU A 147 -2.88 -14.22 10.04
N ASP A 148 -2.67 -12.97 10.41
CA ASP A 148 -1.65 -12.61 11.41
C ASP A 148 -1.95 -13.26 12.77
N CYS A 149 -3.22 -13.31 13.18
CA CYS A 149 -3.66 -13.96 14.42
C CYS A 149 -3.68 -15.51 14.35
N THR A 150 -3.86 -16.10 13.16
CA THR A 150 -4.18 -17.55 13.05
C THR A 150 -3.10 -18.38 12.38
N ALA A 151 -2.21 -17.78 11.58
CA ALA A 151 -1.22 -18.52 10.80
C ALA A 151 0.18 -18.43 11.41
N SER A 152 1.02 -19.43 11.12
CA SER A 152 2.42 -19.43 11.56
C SER A 152 3.30 -18.56 10.65
N THR A 153 4.42 -18.08 11.16
CA THR A 153 5.46 -17.37 10.40
C THR A 153 5.88 -18.13 9.13
N ALA A 154 5.98 -19.46 9.18
CA ALA A 154 6.31 -20.28 8.02
C ALA A 154 5.22 -20.23 6.93
N THR A 155 3.95 -20.12 7.32
CA THR A 155 2.82 -20.02 6.40
C THR A 155 2.69 -18.61 5.82
N LEU A 156 2.88 -17.58 6.66
CA LEU A 156 2.78 -16.17 6.26
C LEU A 156 3.98 -15.72 5.40
N GLY A 157 5.16 -16.31 5.64
CA GLY A 157 6.42 -15.83 5.05
C GLY A 157 6.85 -14.44 5.56
N LYS A 158 6.24 -13.97 6.66
CA LYS A 158 6.59 -12.79 7.46
C LYS A 158 6.47 -13.13 8.94
N THR A 159 6.98 -12.30 9.85
CA THR A 159 6.83 -12.51 11.29
C THR A 159 5.35 -12.45 11.68
N ALA A 160 4.82 -13.51 12.30
CA ALA A 160 3.43 -13.59 12.78
C ALA A 160 3.26 -12.94 14.15
N GLY A 161 2.03 -12.49 14.47
CA GLY A 161 1.65 -11.96 15.79
C GLY A 161 2.21 -10.57 16.07
N LYS A 162 2.53 -9.80 15.04
CA LYS A 162 3.04 -8.43 15.22
C LYS A 162 1.98 -7.45 15.69
N ASP A 163 0.75 -7.60 15.24
CA ASP A 163 -0.36 -6.72 15.63
C ASP A 163 -0.68 -6.91 17.11
N GLU A 164 -0.70 -8.17 17.59
CA GLU A 164 -0.86 -8.47 19.01
C GLU A 164 0.31 -7.94 19.85
N ALA A 165 1.55 -8.08 19.37
CA ALA A 165 2.74 -7.59 20.05
C ALA A 165 2.82 -6.04 20.07
N ALA A 166 2.19 -5.37 19.11
CA ALA A 166 2.09 -3.91 19.03
C ALA A 166 0.87 -3.34 19.79
N GLU A 167 0.08 -4.22 20.44
CA GLU A 167 -1.18 -3.85 21.13
C GLU A 167 -2.18 -3.13 20.21
N LYS A 168 -2.27 -3.59 18.94
CA LYS A 168 -3.18 -3.06 17.92
C LYS A 168 -4.42 -3.94 17.72
#